data_7a8be301771286ff2abea1f39aacaf4d
#
_entry.id   7a8be301771286ff2abea1f39aacaf4d
#
_cell.length_a   1.000
_cell.length_b   1.000
_cell.length_c   1.000
_cell.angle_alpha   90.00
_cell.angle_beta   90.00
_cell.angle_gamma   90.00
#
_symmetry.space_group_name_H-M   'P 1'
#
loop_
_entity.id
_entity.type
_entity.pdbx_description
1 polymer ?
#
loop_
_entity_poly.entity_id
_entity_poly.type
_entity_poly.pdbx_seq_one_letter_code
_entity_poly.pdbx_strand_id
1 'polypeptide(L)'
;MSVKSGKLQIIMVTSSNPHAGKTFVTTNLAMTLALADKKVVIVDLDLRRRTLSKQMGQRDNRNGVSGYISGTIANLNDIVFQSGLHENLDIIFAGLQPPNPAEMLLSEKFDEFMADLRKRYDYVVIDSVPAMAVADALITDRLADLTIYVIREGLLDRRQLPDIEKLYREKKFHNMSIVLNGSTGGARRGYGYGYGYGYGYGYGYGYGYGEDESQKSSAVIDSRYNLTQRLKDFLGLNDKK
;
A
#
# COMPACT_ATOMS: atom_id res chain seq x y z
N MET A 1 18.41 6.09 23.93
CA MET A 1 18.29 6.00 22.46
C MET A 1 17.53 7.22 21.99
N SER A 2 18.19 8.13 21.28
CA SER A 2 17.58 9.37 20.78
C SER A 2 16.67 9.02 19.62
N VAL A 3 15.36 9.01 19.82
CA VAL A 3 14.40 9.15 18.73
C VAL A 3 14.73 10.52 18.14
N LYS A 4 15.23 10.56 16.89
CA LYS A 4 15.30 11.81 16.16
C LYS A 4 13.90 12.40 16.23
N SER A 5 13.75 13.59 16.80
CA SER A 5 12.49 14.33 16.89
C SER A 5 12.10 14.85 15.50
N GLY A 6 11.96 13.94 14.55
CA GLY A 6 11.43 14.20 13.23
C GLY A 6 9.95 13.86 13.23
N LYS A 7 9.14 14.72 12.65
CA LYS A 7 7.71 14.48 12.41
C LYS A 7 7.58 13.16 11.63
N LEU A 8 6.81 12.18 12.13
CA LEU A 8 6.42 10.99 11.37
C LEU A 8 5.65 11.44 10.13
N GLN A 9 6.19 11.18 8.94
CA GLN A 9 5.65 11.70 7.71
C GLN A 9 5.65 10.67 6.57
N ILE A 10 6.72 9.88 6.42
CA ILE A 10 6.80 8.82 5.42
C ILE A 10 6.53 7.48 6.09
N ILE A 11 5.44 6.82 5.69
CA ILE A 11 5.03 5.52 6.19
C ILE A 11 5.14 4.52 5.03
N MET A 12 6.00 3.52 5.16
CA MET A 12 6.11 2.44 4.17
C MET A 12 5.31 1.22 4.63
N VAL A 13 4.56 0.62 3.71
CA VAL A 13 3.82 -0.63 3.95
C VAL A 13 4.45 -1.74 3.12
N THR A 14 4.94 -2.78 3.79
CA THR A 14 5.52 -3.98 3.18
C THR A 14 4.96 -5.26 3.80
N SER A 15 5.41 -6.44 3.36
CA SER A 15 4.95 -7.74 3.88
C SER A 15 5.99 -8.82 3.63
N SER A 16 5.82 -10.02 4.23
CA SER A 16 6.62 -11.20 3.88
C SER A 16 6.32 -11.67 2.46
N ASN A 17 5.04 -11.85 2.14
CA ASN A 17 4.56 -12.52 0.94
C ASN A 17 3.66 -11.63 0.10
N PRO A 18 3.55 -11.88 -1.22
CA PRO A 18 2.47 -11.33 -2.03
C PRO A 18 1.11 -11.67 -1.42
N HIS A 19 0.08 -10.87 -1.74
CA HIS A 19 -1.31 -11.08 -1.29
C HIS A 19 -1.55 -11.00 0.24
N ALA A 20 -0.57 -10.53 1.03
CA ALA A 20 -0.75 -10.29 2.46
C ALA A 20 -1.70 -9.11 2.76
N GLY A 21 -2.03 -8.29 1.75
CA GLY A 21 -2.95 -7.16 1.87
C GLY A 21 -2.26 -5.82 2.08
N LYS A 22 -1.00 -5.66 1.65
CA LYS A 22 -0.27 -4.38 1.70
C LYS A 22 -1.08 -3.22 1.12
N THR A 23 -1.45 -3.32 -0.15
CA THR A 23 -2.21 -2.27 -0.86
C THR A 23 -3.51 -1.94 -0.14
N PHE A 24 -4.21 -2.94 0.42
CA PHE A 24 -5.42 -2.72 1.23
C PHE A 24 -5.10 -1.90 2.48
N VAL A 25 -4.05 -2.26 3.22
CA VAL A 25 -3.62 -1.52 4.43
C VAL A 25 -3.18 -0.11 4.06
N THR A 26 -2.38 0.04 2.99
CA THR A 26 -1.91 1.33 2.47
C THR A 26 -3.07 2.28 2.16
N THR A 27 -4.05 1.81 1.37
CA THR A 27 -5.17 2.65 0.93
C THR A 27 -6.10 3.04 2.07
N ASN A 28 -6.40 2.10 3.00
CA ASN A 28 -7.24 2.40 4.15
C ASN A 28 -6.55 3.33 5.16
N LEU A 29 -5.25 3.15 5.40
CA LEU A 29 -4.48 4.05 6.25
C LEU A 29 -4.46 5.47 5.68
N ALA A 30 -4.14 5.61 4.39
CA ALA A 30 -4.11 6.90 3.72
C ALA A 30 -5.48 7.58 3.73
N MET A 31 -6.56 6.83 3.49
CA MET A 31 -7.92 7.36 3.59
C MET A 31 -8.26 7.81 5.00
N THR A 32 -7.89 7.05 6.04
CA THR A 32 -8.12 7.42 7.44
C THR A 32 -7.41 8.72 7.81
N LEU A 33 -6.16 8.90 7.33
CA LEU A 33 -5.41 10.13 7.55
C LEU A 33 -6.04 11.32 6.80
N ALA A 34 -6.52 11.12 5.58
CA ALA A 34 -7.20 12.14 4.81
C ALA A 34 -8.52 12.59 5.47
N LEU A 35 -9.31 11.64 6.02
CA LEU A 35 -10.51 11.91 6.82
C LEU A 35 -10.21 12.70 8.12
N ALA A 36 -8.98 12.65 8.60
CA ALA A 36 -8.49 13.46 9.73
C ALA A 36 -7.89 14.80 9.26
N ASP A 37 -8.31 15.32 8.11
CA ASP A 37 -7.89 16.60 7.51
C ASP A 37 -6.37 16.71 7.27
N LYS A 38 -5.69 15.59 6.97
CA LYS A 38 -4.29 15.58 6.57
C LYS A 38 -4.17 15.51 5.06
N LYS A 39 -3.23 16.27 4.50
CA LYS A 39 -2.84 16.14 3.08
C LYS A 39 -2.00 14.88 2.92
N VAL A 40 -2.52 13.90 2.18
CA VAL A 40 -1.93 12.57 2.06
C VAL A 40 -1.68 12.23 0.60
N VAL A 41 -0.56 11.58 0.32
CA VAL A 41 -0.32 10.96 -0.99
C VAL A 41 0.04 9.49 -0.83
N ILE A 42 -0.58 8.63 -1.64
CA ILE A 42 -0.16 7.25 -1.81
C ILE A 42 0.86 7.20 -2.95
N VAL A 43 1.99 6.55 -2.73
CA VAL A 43 3.02 6.33 -3.75
C VAL A 43 3.17 4.83 -4.01
N ASP A 44 2.86 4.39 -5.23
CA ASP A 44 3.05 3.01 -5.68
C ASP A 44 4.52 2.78 -6.05
N LEU A 45 5.28 2.12 -5.17
CA LEU A 45 6.67 1.72 -5.39
C LEU A 45 6.83 0.23 -5.71
N ASP A 46 5.74 -0.50 -5.99
CA ASP A 46 5.85 -1.81 -6.63
C ASP A 46 6.13 -1.66 -8.13
N LEU A 47 7.31 -1.13 -8.46
CA LEU A 47 7.74 -0.87 -9.83
C LEU A 47 7.81 -2.14 -10.70
N ARG A 48 7.83 -3.32 -10.07
CA ARG A 48 7.92 -4.62 -10.76
C ARG A 48 6.56 -5.15 -11.15
N ARG A 49 5.62 -5.21 -10.21
CA ARG A 49 4.28 -5.78 -10.40
C ARG A 49 3.22 -4.72 -10.66
N ARG A 50 3.43 -3.51 -10.13
CA ARG A 50 2.51 -2.37 -10.26
C ARG A 50 1.09 -2.75 -9.81
N THR A 51 1.00 -3.35 -8.63
CA THR A 51 -0.25 -3.95 -8.13
C THR A 51 -1.35 -2.91 -7.97
N LEU A 52 -1.05 -1.78 -7.33
CA LEU A 52 -1.99 -0.66 -7.17
C LEU A 52 -2.40 -0.10 -8.53
N SER A 53 -1.42 0.21 -9.41
CA SER A 53 -1.68 0.74 -10.75
C SER A 53 -2.61 -0.17 -11.57
N LYS A 54 -2.39 -1.49 -11.51
CA LYS A 54 -3.24 -2.46 -12.23
C LYS A 54 -4.66 -2.53 -11.68
N GLN A 55 -4.83 -2.51 -10.36
CA GLN A 55 -6.13 -2.54 -9.70
C GLN A 55 -6.94 -1.29 -10.02
N MET A 56 -6.27 -0.14 -10.15
CA MET A 56 -6.88 1.13 -10.54
C MET A 56 -7.04 1.29 -12.08
N GLY A 57 -6.72 0.27 -12.85
CA GLY A 57 -6.82 0.29 -14.31
C GLY A 57 -5.81 1.18 -15.03
N GLN A 58 -4.73 1.55 -14.34
CA GLN A 58 -3.65 2.38 -14.88
C GLN A 58 -2.51 1.51 -15.46
N ARG A 59 -2.85 0.40 -16.14
CA ARG A 59 -1.86 -0.57 -16.64
C ARG A 59 -0.86 0.03 -17.60
N ASP A 60 -1.34 0.89 -18.47
CA ASP A 60 -0.56 1.49 -19.57
C ASP A 60 -0.22 2.96 -19.30
N ASN A 61 -0.49 3.46 -18.09
CA ASN A 61 -0.16 4.82 -17.74
C ASN A 61 1.35 4.98 -17.67
N ARG A 62 1.91 5.82 -18.56
CA ARG A 62 3.32 6.18 -18.58
C ARG A 62 3.66 7.19 -17.48
N ASN A 63 2.65 7.93 -16.99
CA ASN A 63 2.81 8.96 -16.00
C ASN A 63 2.86 8.35 -14.60
N GLY A 64 4.04 8.37 -13.99
CA GLY A 64 4.26 7.81 -12.67
C GLY A 64 5.70 7.96 -12.21
N VAL A 65 6.00 7.33 -11.07
CA VAL A 65 7.30 7.40 -10.41
C VAL A 65 8.45 7.12 -11.37
N SER A 66 8.37 6.03 -12.14
CA SER A 66 9.44 5.63 -13.06
C SER A 66 9.72 6.66 -14.15
N GLY A 67 8.68 7.27 -14.71
CA GLY A 67 8.80 8.32 -15.73
C GLY A 67 9.41 9.59 -15.19
N TYR A 68 9.06 9.98 -13.96
CA TYR A 68 9.61 11.17 -13.30
C TYR A 68 11.09 10.98 -12.92
N ILE A 69 11.43 9.85 -12.29
CA ILE A 69 12.79 9.58 -11.86
C ILE A 69 13.74 9.38 -13.05
N SER A 70 13.28 8.75 -14.15
CA SER A 70 14.07 8.62 -15.38
C SER A 70 14.27 9.93 -16.14
N GLY A 71 13.57 11.02 -15.73
CA GLY A 71 13.60 12.30 -16.42
C GLY A 71 12.72 12.38 -17.69
N THR A 72 11.98 11.32 -18.01
CA THR A 72 11.01 11.33 -19.13
C THR A 72 9.86 12.30 -18.86
N ILE A 73 9.50 12.49 -17.59
CA ILE A 73 8.51 13.46 -17.12
C ILE A 73 9.24 14.47 -16.24
N ALA A 74 9.20 15.74 -16.63
CA ALA A 74 9.92 16.79 -15.92
C ALA A 74 9.16 17.37 -14.73
N ASN A 75 7.81 17.41 -14.80
CA ASN A 75 6.98 18.08 -13.80
C ASN A 75 6.32 17.06 -12.87
N LEU A 76 6.56 17.21 -11.56
CA LEU A 76 5.95 16.34 -10.53
C LEU A 76 4.42 16.37 -10.57
N ASN A 77 3.80 17.51 -10.94
CA ASN A 77 2.35 17.60 -11.02
C ASN A 77 1.73 16.70 -12.11
N ASP A 78 2.51 16.33 -13.14
CA ASP A 78 2.03 15.47 -14.24
C ASP A 78 1.88 14.00 -13.83
N ILE A 79 2.40 13.62 -12.65
CA ILE A 79 2.30 12.27 -12.09
C ILE A 79 1.45 12.18 -10.83
N VAL A 80 0.91 13.32 -10.36
CA VAL A 80 0.01 13.37 -9.20
C VAL A 80 -1.43 13.31 -9.67
N PHE A 81 -2.20 12.36 -9.17
CA PHE A 81 -3.60 12.16 -9.51
C PHE A 81 -4.45 12.28 -8.25
N GLN A 82 -5.54 13.05 -8.32
CA GLN A 82 -6.54 13.02 -7.26
C GLN A 82 -7.15 11.62 -7.15
N SER A 83 -7.30 11.12 -5.93
CA SER A 83 -7.88 9.80 -5.69
C SER A 83 -9.36 9.71 -6.08
N GLY A 84 -10.06 10.85 -6.04
CA GLY A 84 -11.51 10.93 -6.20
C GLY A 84 -12.30 10.36 -5.01
N LEU A 85 -11.63 9.91 -3.95
CA LEU A 85 -12.25 9.44 -2.70
C LEU A 85 -12.36 10.54 -1.67
N HIS A 86 -11.33 11.38 -1.57
CA HIS A 86 -11.25 12.50 -0.64
C HIS A 86 -10.39 13.62 -1.25
N GLU A 87 -10.73 14.87 -1.01
CA GLU A 87 -10.01 16.04 -1.55
C GLU A 87 -8.55 16.12 -1.07
N ASN A 88 -8.27 15.61 0.14
CA ASN A 88 -6.95 15.58 0.74
C ASN A 88 -6.14 14.30 0.42
N LEU A 89 -6.60 13.47 -0.53
CA LEU A 89 -5.93 12.22 -0.89
C LEU A 89 -5.56 12.18 -2.35
N ASP A 90 -4.26 12.21 -2.62
CA ASP A 90 -3.67 12.04 -3.95
C ASP A 90 -3.01 10.66 -4.11
N ILE A 91 -2.78 10.27 -5.35
CA ILE A 91 -2.10 9.02 -5.72
C ILE A 91 -1.04 9.31 -6.77
N ILE A 92 0.15 8.72 -6.61
CA ILE A 92 1.21 8.64 -7.60
C ILE A 92 1.42 7.18 -7.96
N PHE A 93 1.17 6.84 -9.23
CA PHE A 93 1.31 5.48 -9.72
C PHE A 93 2.76 5.12 -10.04
N ALA A 94 3.07 3.82 -10.12
CA ALA A 94 4.41 3.33 -10.42
C ALA A 94 4.95 3.80 -11.79
N GLY A 95 4.07 4.01 -12.76
CA GLY A 95 4.45 4.29 -14.14
C GLY A 95 4.81 3.02 -14.92
N LEU A 96 5.61 3.13 -15.99
CA LEU A 96 6.10 1.97 -16.74
C LEU A 96 7.13 1.19 -15.92
N GLN A 97 7.16 -0.12 -16.09
CA GLN A 97 8.17 -0.94 -15.44
C GLN A 97 9.56 -0.60 -15.95
N PRO A 98 10.47 -0.11 -15.08
CA PRO A 98 11.83 0.19 -15.49
C PRO A 98 12.67 -1.11 -15.60
N PRO A 99 13.75 -1.11 -16.39
CA PRO A 99 14.66 -2.25 -16.47
C PRO A 99 15.38 -2.50 -15.14
N ASN A 100 15.75 -1.44 -14.41
CA ASN A 100 16.56 -1.49 -13.20
C ASN A 100 15.84 -0.81 -12.01
N PRO A 101 14.79 -1.43 -11.41
CA PRO A 101 14.04 -0.80 -10.33
C PRO A 101 14.89 -0.42 -9.11
N ALA A 102 15.81 -1.30 -8.69
CA ALA A 102 16.66 -1.07 -7.52
C ALA A 102 17.61 0.13 -7.69
N GLU A 103 18.23 0.26 -8.86
CA GLU A 103 19.10 1.42 -9.17
C GLU A 103 18.32 2.73 -9.16
N MET A 104 17.10 2.69 -9.72
CA MET A 104 16.21 3.84 -9.72
C MET A 104 15.86 4.29 -8.28
N LEU A 105 15.58 3.36 -7.38
CA LEU A 105 15.29 3.64 -5.97
C LEU A 105 16.53 4.11 -5.17
N LEU A 106 17.74 3.84 -5.67
CA LEU A 106 19.01 4.31 -5.08
C LEU A 106 19.47 5.66 -5.64
N SER A 107 18.81 6.20 -6.66
CA SER A 107 19.22 7.44 -7.32
C SER A 107 18.98 8.68 -6.48
N GLU A 108 19.82 9.70 -6.64
CA GLU A 108 19.62 11.03 -6.06
C GLU A 108 18.28 11.63 -6.47
N LYS A 109 17.83 11.35 -7.70
CA LYS A 109 16.54 11.81 -8.22
C LYS A 109 15.35 11.26 -7.43
N PHE A 110 15.46 10.02 -6.94
CA PHE A 110 14.45 9.46 -6.04
C PHE A 110 14.45 10.16 -4.66
N ASP A 111 15.63 10.52 -4.16
CA ASP A 111 15.76 11.27 -2.89
C ASP A 111 15.15 12.68 -3.01
N GLU A 112 15.43 13.38 -4.11
CA GLU A 112 14.80 14.66 -4.43
C GLU A 112 13.27 14.55 -4.52
N PHE A 113 12.78 13.52 -5.23
CA PHE A 113 11.34 13.24 -5.35
C PHE A 113 10.68 13.07 -3.98
N MET A 114 11.25 12.24 -3.10
CA MET A 114 10.71 12.01 -1.77
C MET A 114 10.82 13.27 -0.88
N ALA A 115 11.88 14.06 -1.03
CA ALA A 115 12.04 15.33 -0.33
C ALA A 115 10.99 16.37 -0.77
N ASP A 116 10.63 16.38 -2.06
CA ASP A 116 9.58 17.28 -2.57
C ASP A 116 8.19 16.85 -2.11
N LEU A 117 7.91 15.55 -2.01
CA LEU A 117 6.68 15.06 -1.42
C LEU A 117 6.56 15.43 0.07
N ARG A 118 7.65 15.35 0.83
CA ARG A 118 7.69 15.80 2.24
C ARG A 118 7.32 17.29 2.41
N LYS A 119 7.59 18.14 1.43
CA LYS A 119 7.23 19.57 1.48
C LYS A 119 5.74 19.82 1.19
N ARG A 120 5.11 18.95 0.41
CA ARG A 120 3.75 19.12 -0.12
C ARG A 120 2.66 18.47 0.72
N TYR A 121 2.98 17.34 1.37
CA TYR A 121 2.03 16.50 2.07
C TYR A 121 2.34 16.39 3.55
N ASP A 122 1.30 16.20 4.37
CA ASP A 122 1.48 15.85 5.77
C ASP A 122 1.95 14.42 5.94
N TYR A 123 1.47 13.51 5.07
CA TYR A 123 1.85 12.10 5.05
C TYR A 123 2.08 11.60 3.63
N VAL A 124 3.13 10.81 3.47
CA VAL A 124 3.44 10.02 2.26
C VAL A 124 3.31 8.56 2.65
N VAL A 125 2.33 7.85 2.10
CA VAL A 125 2.11 6.42 2.38
C VAL A 125 2.56 5.61 1.17
N ILE A 126 3.58 4.78 1.36
CA ILE A 126 4.23 4.02 0.30
C ILE A 126 3.64 2.60 0.24
N ASP A 127 3.09 2.20 -0.90
CA ASP A 127 2.78 0.79 -1.21
C ASP A 127 4.02 0.14 -1.81
N SER A 128 4.73 -0.67 -1.00
CA SER A 128 6.01 -1.26 -1.37
C SER A 128 5.86 -2.72 -1.81
N VAL A 129 6.95 -3.33 -2.26
CA VAL A 129 7.04 -4.75 -2.60
C VAL A 129 7.13 -5.63 -1.36
N PRO A 130 6.86 -6.97 -1.46
CA PRO A 130 7.15 -7.89 -0.37
C PRO A 130 8.65 -7.93 -0.05
N ALA A 131 8.99 -7.71 1.24
CA ALA A 131 10.38 -7.58 1.71
C ALA A 131 11.23 -8.84 1.55
N MET A 132 10.60 -10.03 1.60
CA MET A 132 11.31 -11.31 1.43
C MET A 132 11.58 -11.66 -0.04
N ALA A 133 10.96 -10.95 -0.98
CA ALA A 133 11.08 -11.26 -2.40
C ALA A 133 12.22 -10.51 -3.08
N VAL A 134 12.47 -9.26 -2.71
CA VAL A 134 13.45 -8.36 -3.35
C VAL A 134 13.97 -7.32 -2.38
N ALA A 135 15.18 -6.81 -2.66
CA ALA A 135 15.82 -5.78 -1.81
C ALA A 135 15.14 -4.40 -1.87
N ASP A 136 14.27 -4.16 -2.84
CA ASP A 136 13.67 -2.84 -3.11
C ASP A 136 12.98 -2.24 -1.87
N ALA A 137 12.33 -3.08 -1.04
CA ALA A 137 11.72 -2.63 0.21
C ALA A 137 12.76 -2.11 1.22
N LEU A 138 13.90 -2.79 1.36
CA LEU A 138 14.99 -2.36 2.23
C LEU A 138 15.66 -1.08 1.72
N ILE A 139 15.79 -0.94 0.40
CA ILE A 139 16.33 0.27 -0.23
C ILE A 139 15.41 1.46 0.05
N THR A 140 14.11 1.27 -0.09
CA THR A 140 13.11 2.33 0.13
C THR A 140 13.02 2.74 1.61
N ASP A 141 13.20 1.79 2.53
CA ASP A 141 13.08 2.01 3.98
C ASP A 141 14.04 3.08 4.52
N ARG A 142 15.19 3.32 3.86
CA ARG A 142 16.13 4.37 4.24
C ARG A 142 15.51 5.77 4.32
N LEU A 143 14.39 5.99 3.61
CA LEU A 143 13.65 7.26 3.59
C LEU A 143 12.37 7.22 4.43
N ALA A 144 11.98 6.03 4.93
CA ALA A 144 10.78 5.87 5.74
C ALA A 144 11.02 6.27 7.21
N ASP A 145 10.02 6.89 7.81
CA ASP A 145 10.01 7.20 9.26
C ASP A 145 9.39 6.05 10.06
N LEU A 146 8.50 5.27 9.42
CA LEU A 146 7.84 4.09 9.97
C LEU A 146 7.67 3.04 8.88
N THR A 147 7.95 1.78 9.20
CA THR A 147 7.63 0.65 8.34
C THR A 147 6.54 -0.23 8.97
N ILE A 148 5.41 -0.34 8.27
CA ILE A 148 4.33 -1.27 8.61
C ILE A 148 4.55 -2.58 7.87
N TYR A 149 4.81 -3.63 8.63
CA TYR A 149 5.04 -4.97 8.11
C TYR A 149 3.76 -5.79 8.21
N VAL A 150 3.09 -6.03 7.09
CA VAL A 150 1.81 -6.72 7.04
C VAL A 150 2.03 -8.23 7.02
N ILE A 151 1.43 -8.92 7.96
CA ILE A 151 1.32 -10.38 8.05
C ILE A 151 -0.14 -10.75 7.83
N ARG A 152 -0.42 -11.80 7.06
CA ARG A 152 -1.80 -12.30 6.88
C ARG A 152 -1.95 -13.67 7.54
N GLU A 153 -2.99 -13.77 8.39
CA GLU A 153 -3.38 -15.05 8.99
C GLU A 153 -3.72 -16.08 7.89
N GLY A 154 -3.24 -17.31 8.06
CA GLY A 154 -3.44 -18.40 7.09
C GLY A 154 -2.56 -18.35 5.85
N LEU A 155 -1.85 -17.22 5.59
CA LEU A 155 -0.92 -17.10 4.45
C LEU A 155 0.55 -17.22 4.86
N LEU A 156 0.91 -16.67 6.04
CA LEU A 156 2.28 -16.75 6.54
C LEU A 156 2.59 -18.14 7.08
N ASP A 157 3.63 -18.77 6.55
CA ASP A 157 4.19 -20.00 7.16
C ASP A 157 4.86 -19.65 8.49
N ARG A 158 4.53 -20.37 9.55
CA ARG A 158 5.10 -20.15 10.90
C ARG A 158 6.62 -20.25 10.91
N ARG A 159 7.23 -21.01 10.00
CA ARG A 159 8.68 -21.12 9.84
C ARG A 159 9.34 -19.81 9.41
N GLN A 160 8.59 -18.85 8.89
CA GLN A 160 9.09 -17.51 8.52
C GLN A 160 9.09 -16.52 9.71
N LEU A 161 8.47 -16.85 10.85
CA LEU A 161 8.44 -15.96 12.02
C LEU A 161 9.84 -15.62 12.54
N PRO A 162 10.81 -16.56 12.64
CA PRO A 162 12.17 -16.23 13.03
C PRO A 162 12.87 -15.23 12.09
N ASP A 163 12.57 -15.29 10.79
CA ASP A 163 13.13 -14.35 9.81
C ASP A 163 12.58 -12.93 10.03
N ILE A 164 11.29 -12.82 10.33
CA ILE A 164 10.66 -11.53 10.67
C ILE A 164 11.24 -10.97 11.97
N GLU A 165 11.41 -11.83 12.99
CA GLU A 165 12.05 -11.45 14.25
C GLU A 165 13.50 -10.96 14.02
N LYS A 166 14.24 -11.62 13.15
CA LYS A 166 15.59 -11.23 12.76
C LYS A 166 15.60 -9.85 12.10
N LEU A 167 14.69 -9.58 11.15
CA LEU A 167 14.56 -8.26 10.53
C LEU A 167 14.36 -7.16 11.59
N TYR A 168 13.51 -7.42 12.59
CA TYR A 168 13.26 -6.49 13.68
C TYR A 168 14.47 -6.32 14.59
N ARG A 169 15.11 -7.41 15.05
CA ARG A 169 16.27 -7.37 15.96
C ARG A 169 17.48 -6.72 15.31
N GLU A 170 17.74 -7.01 14.04
CA GLU A 170 18.85 -6.43 13.28
C GLU A 170 18.55 -5.01 12.78
N LYS A 171 17.36 -4.47 13.10
CA LYS A 171 16.92 -3.13 12.68
C LYS A 171 17.04 -2.94 11.17
N LYS A 172 16.66 -3.97 10.38
CA LYS A 172 16.67 -3.90 8.92
C LYS A 172 15.66 -2.89 8.39
N PHE A 173 14.59 -2.63 9.15
CA PHE A 173 13.61 -1.60 8.88
C PHE A 173 13.58 -0.57 10.01
N HIS A 174 13.41 0.69 9.66
CA HIS A 174 13.26 1.79 10.62
C HIS A 174 11.89 1.73 11.29
N ASN A 175 11.87 1.78 12.63
CA ASN A 175 10.63 1.82 13.41
C ASN A 175 9.59 0.79 12.94
N MET A 176 10.00 -0.47 12.77
CA MET A 176 9.15 -1.55 12.26
C MET A 176 7.98 -1.84 13.21
N SER A 177 6.77 -1.82 12.68
CA SER A 177 5.52 -2.23 13.36
C SER A 177 4.85 -3.35 12.56
N ILE A 178 4.19 -4.29 13.25
CA ILE A 178 3.52 -5.42 12.61
C ILE A 178 2.00 -5.19 12.61
N VAL A 179 1.36 -5.45 11.46
CA VAL A 179 -0.09 -5.51 11.31
C VAL A 179 -0.50 -6.93 10.92
N LEU A 180 -1.30 -7.59 11.75
CA LEU A 180 -1.92 -8.88 11.44
C LEU A 180 -3.21 -8.64 10.67
N ASN A 181 -3.21 -8.96 9.38
CA ASN A 181 -4.34 -8.83 8.48
C ASN A 181 -5.09 -10.15 8.32
N GLY A 182 -6.39 -10.08 8.00
CA GLY A 182 -7.22 -11.24 7.71
C GLY A 182 -7.50 -12.14 8.91
N SER A 183 -7.31 -11.62 10.14
CA SER A 183 -7.67 -12.37 11.34
C SER A 183 -9.19 -12.53 11.41
N THR A 184 -9.64 -13.78 11.32
CA THR A 184 -11.05 -14.12 11.60
C THR A 184 -11.19 -14.12 13.12
N GLY A 185 -11.52 -12.94 13.68
CA GLY A 185 -11.72 -12.79 15.11
C GLY A 185 -12.58 -13.91 15.67
N GLY A 186 -12.00 -14.73 16.49
CA GLY A 186 -12.52 -15.73 17.44
C GLY A 186 -13.89 -16.38 17.32
N ALA A 187 -14.53 -16.40 16.15
CA ALA A 187 -15.86 -16.99 15.94
C ALA A 187 -15.85 -18.54 15.89
N ARG A 188 -14.70 -19.19 16.19
CA ARG A 188 -14.63 -20.65 16.30
C ARG A 188 -13.90 -21.07 17.56
N ARG A 189 -14.56 -20.95 18.71
CA ARG A 189 -14.52 -21.87 19.85
C ARG A 189 -15.44 -21.33 20.93
N GLY A 190 -16.68 -21.84 20.94
CA GLY A 190 -17.53 -21.69 22.11
C GLY A 190 -16.88 -22.39 23.29
N TYR A 191 -16.60 -21.61 24.34
CA TYR A 191 -16.74 -21.96 25.74
C TYR A 191 -16.79 -20.61 26.50
N GLY A 192 -17.85 -20.46 27.26
CA GLY A 192 -18.35 -19.22 27.80
C GLY A 192 -17.54 -18.59 28.94
N TYR A 193 -18.15 -17.56 29.47
CA TYR A 193 -17.83 -16.62 30.55
C TYR A 193 -16.97 -15.42 30.12
N GLY A 194 -17.61 -14.27 30.04
CA GLY A 194 -16.91 -13.01 30.04
C GLY A 194 -17.79 -11.81 29.73
N TYR A 195 -18.11 -11.03 30.74
CA TYR A 195 -18.68 -9.69 30.63
C TYR A 195 -17.87 -8.83 29.67
N GLY A 196 -18.49 -8.30 28.63
CA GLY A 196 -17.85 -7.39 27.70
C GLY A 196 -18.86 -6.43 27.11
N TYR A 197 -18.80 -5.17 27.48
CA TYR A 197 -19.47 -4.09 26.77
C TYR A 197 -18.86 -3.97 25.38
N GLY A 198 -19.57 -4.43 24.33
CA GLY A 198 -19.14 -4.33 22.96
C GLY A 198 -20.08 -3.43 22.18
N TYR A 199 -19.62 -2.28 21.76
CA TYR A 199 -20.22 -1.56 20.63
C TYR A 199 -19.81 -2.29 19.36
N GLY A 200 -20.71 -3.15 18.86
CA GLY A 200 -20.50 -3.88 17.64
C GLY A 200 -21.01 -3.09 16.43
N TYR A 201 -20.13 -2.60 15.60
CA TYR A 201 -20.44 -2.37 14.19
C TYR A 201 -19.99 -3.58 13.39
N GLY A 202 -20.94 -4.49 13.17
CA GLY A 202 -20.72 -5.66 12.34
C GLY A 202 -20.79 -5.30 10.84
N TYR A 203 -19.67 -5.31 10.14
CA TYR A 203 -19.66 -5.43 8.70
C TYR A 203 -19.17 -6.83 8.34
N GLY A 204 -20.12 -7.71 8.05
CA GLY A 204 -19.85 -9.02 7.49
C GLY A 204 -19.58 -8.91 5.99
N TYR A 205 -18.36 -9.20 5.55
CA TYR A 205 -18.05 -9.45 4.16
C TYR A 205 -17.69 -10.91 3.97
N GLY A 206 -18.62 -11.66 3.40
CA GLY A 206 -18.37 -12.99 2.90
C GLY A 206 -17.74 -12.90 1.50
N TYR A 207 -16.48 -13.28 1.35
CA TYR A 207 -15.89 -13.59 0.05
C TYR A 207 -15.88 -15.10 -0.12
N GLY A 208 -16.80 -15.60 -0.97
CA GLY A 208 -16.71 -16.93 -1.51
C GLY A 208 -15.68 -16.97 -2.63
N TYR A 209 -14.64 -17.77 -2.49
CA TYR A 209 -13.79 -18.17 -3.60
C TYR A 209 -14.42 -19.38 -4.27
N GLY A 210 -14.97 -19.19 -5.47
CA GLY A 210 -15.28 -20.26 -6.42
C GLY A 210 -14.23 -20.17 -7.53
N GLU A 211 -13.46 -21.24 -7.69
CA GLU A 211 -12.67 -21.47 -8.89
C GLU A 211 -13.63 -21.81 -10.03
N ASP A 212 -13.58 -21.04 -11.10
CA ASP A 212 -13.98 -21.49 -12.45
C ASP A 212 -13.14 -20.74 -13.48
N GLU A 213 -12.12 -21.42 -13.98
CA GLU A 213 -11.47 -21.11 -15.23
C GLU A 213 -12.36 -21.56 -16.37
N SER A 214 -13.09 -20.63 -16.98
CA SER A 214 -13.42 -20.63 -18.42
C SER A 214 -14.48 -19.57 -18.72
N GLN A 215 -14.04 -18.40 -19.15
CA GLN A 215 -14.63 -17.68 -20.28
C GLN A 215 -13.84 -16.40 -20.54
N LYS A 216 -12.96 -16.47 -21.56
CA LYS A 216 -12.45 -15.28 -22.23
C LYS A 216 -13.63 -14.62 -22.94
N SER A 217 -14.26 -13.64 -22.30
CA SER A 217 -15.02 -12.61 -22.99
C SER A 217 -14.17 -11.34 -22.98
N SER A 218 -13.77 -10.90 -24.16
CA SER A 218 -13.20 -9.59 -24.44
C SER A 218 -14.24 -8.52 -24.09
N ALA A 219 -14.35 -8.20 -22.82
CA ALA A 219 -15.08 -7.02 -22.39
C ALA A 219 -14.22 -5.82 -22.81
N VAL A 220 -14.66 -5.10 -23.84
CA VAL A 220 -14.26 -3.75 -24.15
C VAL A 220 -14.40 -2.96 -22.84
N ILE A 221 -13.27 -2.62 -22.22
CA ILE A 221 -13.26 -1.84 -20.99
C ILE A 221 -13.74 -0.45 -21.38
N ASP A 222 -14.99 -0.15 -21.03
CA ASP A 222 -15.56 1.18 -21.19
C ASP A 222 -14.68 2.15 -20.41
N SER A 223 -13.99 3.04 -21.13
CA SER A 223 -13.08 4.04 -20.62
C SER A 223 -13.75 5.08 -19.69
N ARG A 224 -15.07 4.94 -19.48
CA ARG A 224 -15.92 5.79 -18.64
C ARG A 224 -15.98 5.36 -17.16
N TYR A 225 -15.37 4.23 -16.78
CA TYR A 225 -15.26 3.88 -15.36
C TYR A 225 -14.18 4.76 -14.73
N ASN A 226 -14.66 5.79 -14.03
CA ASN A 226 -13.86 6.75 -13.30
C ASN A 226 -12.97 6.03 -12.27
N LEU A 227 -11.73 6.48 -12.09
CA LEU A 227 -10.78 6.04 -11.07
C LEU A 227 -11.43 5.93 -9.67
N THR A 228 -12.30 6.89 -9.35
CA THR A 228 -13.10 6.95 -8.12
C THR A 228 -13.96 5.72 -7.91
N GLN A 229 -14.65 5.23 -8.95
CA GLN A 229 -15.52 4.06 -8.83
C GLN A 229 -14.70 2.81 -8.56
N ARG A 230 -13.56 2.65 -9.24
CA ARG A 230 -12.64 1.50 -9.03
C ARG A 230 -12.03 1.49 -7.64
N LEU A 231 -11.69 2.66 -7.10
CA LEU A 231 -11.25 2.81 -5.72
C LEU A 231 -12.36 2.45 -4.72
N LYS A 232 -13.59 2.93 -4.95
CA LYS A 232 -14.75 2.58 -4.12
C LYS A 232 -15.02 1.09 -4.15
N ASP A 233 -15.00 0.46 -5.34
CA ASP A 233 -15.17 -0.98 -5.50
C ASP A 233 -14.07 -1.76 -4.76
N PHE A 234 -12.83 -1.33 -4.90
CA PHE A 234 -11.68 -1.93 -4.23
C PHE A 234 -11.74 -1.82 -2.70
N LEU A 235 -12.19 -0.69 -2.18
CA LEU A 235 -12.33 -0.43 -0.74
C LEU A 235 -13.66 -0.96 -0.18
N GLY A 236 -14.56 -1.49 -1.02
CA GLY A 236 -15.88 -1.95 -0.61
C GLY A 236 -16.82 -0.82 -0.19
N LEU A 237 -16.60 0.40 -0.66
CA LEU A 237 -17.36 1.62 -0.32
C LEU A 237 -18.54 1.89 -1.28
N ASN A 238 -19.09 0.84 -1.93
CA ASN A 238 -20.23 1.00 -2.80
C ASN A 238 -21.50 1.30 -2.00
N ASP A 239 -22.18 2.38 -2.36
CA ASP A 239 -23.50 2.68 -1.84
C ASP A 239 -24.44 1.52 -2.18
N LYS A 240 -24.94 0.82 -1.18
CA LYS A 240 -26.02 -0.15 -1.36
C LYS A 240 -27.26 0.62 -1.81
N LYS A 241 -27.70 0.35 -3.04
CA LYS A 241 -29.07 0.68 -3.44
C LYS A 241 -30.06 -0.26 -2.77
#